data_cfbd390004b6ce3f17d7b3926fb79152
#
_entry.id   cfbd390004b6ce3f17d7b3926fb79152
#
_cell.length_a   1.000
_cell.length_b   1.000
_cell.length_c   1.000
_cell.angle_alpha   90.00
_cell.angle_beta   90.00
_cell.angle_gamma   90.00
#
_symmetry.space_group_name_H-M   'P 1'
#
loop_
_entity.id
_entity.type
_entity.pdbx_description
1 polymer ?
#
loop_
_entity_poly.entity_id
_entity_poly.type
_entity_poly.pdbx_seq_one_letter_code
_entity_poly.pdbx_strand_id
1 'polypeptide(L)'
;MLFVKTEDLKAGMRLAKPIYNKNGVMLYDRNSKITSQGIISVNNFGLIGIYIREPAEPVPPMSEDDIEFERFQAMSVFTIREILDAYSKNQKEKDMYQFINQLLKKYGSLHHKINFIQNLRSNEDYIYKHSLNTAILCALISSRLGLEFKSQLDIVAAALLHDVGGLMIPGNIRRKRKSDITEDDEKKISQCYQNSYMAFKDNTDLSPDIKRILSASIAVLHPDIPAASAKMPTVIGAEILKVAYNFDNMTAMKFGDEPLSEIAAVRYLLEHVDEFDKKVVDALLDSINILSPGVCVEFTNGDKGLVVTANDSNVLEPFVLSFKDNKLYNLGDSAVARSMQIKDIMKTMDNRHVVDSDLLKQYTGKIINMG
;
A
#
# COMPACT_ATOMS: atom_id res chain seq x y z
N MET A 1 -4.77 11.32 -11.24
CA MET A 1 -5.71 10.15 -11.33
C MET A 1 -6.84 10.37 -10.37
N LEU A 2 -8.07 10.30 -10.85
CA LEU A 2 -9.28 10.41 -10.02
C LEU A 2 -9.81 9.01 -9.73
N PHE A 3 -10.07 8.70 -8.47
CA PHE A 3 -10.86 7.53 -8.14
C PHE A 3 -12.34 7.80 -8.40
N VAL A 4 -12.99 6.92 -9.15
CA VAL A 4 -14.42 7.00 -9.45
C VAL A 4 -15.08 5.71 -8.99
N LYS A 5 -16.11 5.85 -8.14
CA LYS A 5 -16.90 4.69 -7.67
C LYS A 5 -17.58 4.02 -8.87
N THR A 6 -17.82 2.73 -8.79
CA THR A 6 -18.41 1.96 -9.88
C THR A 6 -19.77 2.49 -10.28
N GLU A 7 -20.55 2.99 -9.33
CA GLU A 7 -21.88 3.61 -9.54
C GLU A 7 -21.83 4.95 -10.31
N ASP A 8 -20.69 5.66 -10.25
CA ASP A 8 -20.49 6.97 -10.87
C ASP A 8 -19.77 6.88 -12.24
N LEU A 9 -19.41 5.68 -12.68
CA LEU A 9 -18.71 5.47 -13.94
C LEU A 9 -19.58 5.84 -15.15
N LYS A 10 -18.97 6.54 -16.11
CA LYS A 10 -19.60 6.92 -17.37
C LYS A 10 -18.82 6.37 -18.56
N ALA A 11 -19.54 5.88 -19.55
CA ALA A 11 -18.92 5.43 -20.79
C ALA A 11 -18.10 6.58 -21.42
N GLY A 12 -16.92 6.25 -21.93
CA GLY A 12 -15.97 7.22 -22.48
C GLY A 12 -14.89 7.68 -21.52
N MET A 13 -15.02 7.44 -20.19
CA MET A 13 -13.94 7.68 -19.22
C MET A 13 -12.73 6.81 -19.58
N ARG A 14 -11.52 7.34 -19.36
CA ARG A 14 -10.26 6.62 -19.64
C ARG A 14 -9.71 6.00 -18.38
N LEU A 15 -9.31 4.74 -18.48
CA LEU A 15 -8.66 4.02 -17.38
C LEU A 15 -7.28 4.60 -17.09
N ALA A 16 -6.99 4.87 -15.83
CA ALA A 16 -5.66 5.24 -15.37
C ALA A 16 -4.79 4.02 -15.03
N LYS A 17 -5.43 2.88 -14.69
CA LYS A 17 -4.77 1.60 -14.38
C LYS A 17 -5.36 0.47 -15.21
N PRO A 18 -4.57 -0.55 -15.57
CA PRO A 18 -5.07 -1.73 -16.27
C PRO A 18 -5.91 -2.61 -15.34
N ILE A 19 -6.79 -3.40 -15.93
CA ILE A 19 -7.58 -4.42 -15.21
C ILE A 19 -7.17 -5.79 -15.73
N TYR A 20 -6.76 -6.69 -14.83
CA TYR A 20 -6.35 -8.05 -15.13
C TYR A 20 -7.37 -9.08 -14.63
N ASN A 21 -7.44 -10.22 -15.31
CA ASN A 21 -8.16 -11.39 -14.80
C ASN A 21 -7.27 -12.26 -13.90
N LYS A 22 -7.84 -13.36 -13.40
CA LYS A 22 -7.17 -14.33 -12.52
C LYS A 22 -5.91 -14.98 -13.11
N ASN A 23 -5.79 -15.03 -14.41
CA ASN A 23 -4.67 -15.65 -15.11
C ASN A 23 -3.57 -14.62 -15.47
N GLY A 24 -3.68 -13.38 -14.98
CA GLY A 24 -2.77 -12.28 -15.31
C GLY A 24 -2.96 -11.75 -16.75
N VAL A 25 -4.07 -12.10 -17.41
CA VAL A 25 -4.40 -11.57 -18.73
C VAL A 25 -5.04 -10.20 -18.55
N MET A 26 -4.48 -9.20 -19.22
CA MET A 26 -5.02 -7.84 -19.23
C MET A 26 -6.36 -7.83 -19.97
N LEU A 27 -7.42 -7.44 -19.26
CA LEU A 27 -8.77 -7.31 -19.82
C LEU A 27 -9.00 -5.92 -20.41
N TYR A 28 -8.51 -4.90 -19.71
CA TYR A 28 -8.60 -3.51 -20.11
C TYR A 28 -7.25 -2.84 -19.86
N ASP A 29 -6.73 -2.21 -20.88
CA ASP A 29 -5.45 -1.52 -20.81
C ASP A 29 -5.61 -0.11 -20.22
N ARG A 30 -4.51 0.41 -19.66
CA ARG A 30 -4.34 1.81 -19.32
C ARG A 30 -4.64 2.68 -20.54
N ASN A 31 -5.28 3.82 -20.32
CA ASN A 31 -5.76 4.75 -21.35
C ASN A 31 -6.93 4.26 -22.25
N SER A 32 -7.35 3.01 -22.16
CA SER A 32 -8.54 2.57 -22.87
C SER A 32 -9.78 3.32 -22.37
N LYS A 33 -10.70 3.65 -23.27
CA LYS A 33 -12.00 4.20 -22.91
C LYS A 33 -12.91 3.08 -22.39
N ILE A 34 -13.47 3.27 -21.21
CA ILE A 34 -14.45 2.32 -20.70
C ILE A 34 -15.74 2.45 -21.52
N THR A 35 -16.29 1.30 -21.93
CA THR A 35 -17.58 1.20 -22.62
C THR A 35 -18.69 0.92 -21.62
N SER A 36 -19.95 1.06 -22.04
CA SER A 36 -21.10 0.65 -21.21
C SER A 36 -21.01 -0.81 -20.80
N GLN A 37 -20.55 -1.69 -21.71
CA GLN A 37 -20.30 -3.10 -21.41
C GLN A 37 -19.14 -3.28 -20.42
N GLY A 38 -18.10 -2.44 -20.52
CA GLY A 38 -16.99 -2.40 -19.58
C GLY A 38 -17.43 -2.03 -18.17
N ILE A 39 -18.34 -1.08 -18.02
CA ILE A 39 -18.94 -0.71 -16.72
C ILE A 39 -19.68 -1.89 -16.09
N ILE A 40 -20.48 -2.60 -16.89
CA ILE A 40 -21.17 -3.83 -16.44
C ILE A 40 -20.15 -4.87 -15.96
N SER A 41 -19.05 -5.05 -16.71
CA SER A 41 -17.99 -5.98 -16.34
C SER A 41 -17.31 -5.59 -15.04
N VAL A 42 -17.01 -4.31 -14.83
CA VAL A 42 -16.41 -3.77 -13.58
C VAL A 42 -17.36 -4.02 -12.40
N ASN A 43 -18.67 -3.82 -12.58
CA ASN A 43 -19.67 -4.14 -11.58
C ASN A 43 -19.68 -5.65 -11.25
N ASN A 44 -19.65 -6.51 -12.27
CA ASN A 44 -19.64 -7.96 -12.11
C ASN A 44 -18.37 -8.48 -11.41
N PHE A 45 -17.24 -7.77 -11.54
CA PHE A 45 -16.02 -8.04 -10.78
C PHE A 45 -16.11 -7.56 -9.32
N GLY A 46 -17.18 -6.89 -8.93
CA GLY A 46 -17.40 -6.39 -7.57
C GLY A 46 -16.40 -5.30 -7.15
N LEU A 47 -15.80 -4.61 -8.12
CA LEU A 47 -14.86 -3.52 -7.81
C LEU A 47 -15.61 -2.35 -7.16
N ILE A 48 -15.05 -1.80 -6.09
CA ILE A 48 -15.60 -0.63 -5.38
C ILE A 48 -15.58 0.61 -6.29
N GLY A 49 -14.57 0.68 -7.16
CA GLY A 49 -14.37 1.73 -8.14
C GLY A 49 -13.09 1.49 -8.91
N ILE A 50 -12.79 2.39 -9.83
CA ILE A 50 -11.59 2.33 -10.66
C ILE A 50 -10.92 3.69 -10.75
N TYR A 51 -9.62 3.69 -11.04
CA TYR A 51 -8.89 4.92 -11.31
C TYR A 51 -9.11 5.37 -12.73
N ILE A 52 -9.64 6.57 -12.87
CA ILE A 52 -9.89 7.24 -14.15
C ILE A 52 -8.83 8.32 -14.36
N ARG A 53 -8.39 8.42 -15.59
CA ARG A 53 -7.52 9.49 -16.06
C ARG A 53 -8.32 10.72 -16.38
N GLU A 54 -7.92 11.86 -15.84
CA GLU A 54 -8.47 13.14 -16.25
C GLU A 54 -7.86 13.57 -17.60
N PRO A 55 -8.61 14.27 -18.46
CA PRO A 55 -8.18 14.56 -19.83
C PRO A 55 -6.85 15.31 -19.95
N ALA A 56 -6.46 16.01 -18.90
CA ALA A 56 -5.29 16.88 -18.85
C ALA A 56 -4.11 16.30 -18.07
N GLU A 57 -4.25 15.10 -17.51
CA GLU A 57 -3.23 14.49 -16.66
C GLU A 57 -2.20 13.74 -17.51
N PRO A 58 -0.91 14.15 -17.52
CA PRO A 58 0.14 13.32 -18.09
C PRO A 58 0.29 12.07 -17.21
N VAL A 59 0.28 10.92 -17.84
CA VAL A 59 0.61 9.67 -17.17
C VAL A 59 2.11 9.52 -17.26
N PRO A 60 2.83 9.46 -16.13
CA PRO A 60 4.23 9.04 -16.16
C PRO A 60 4.31 7.68 -16.86
N PRO A 61 5.28 7.46 -17.75
CA PRO A 61 5.51 6.14 -18.30
C PRO A 61 5.74 5.17 -17.14
N MET A 62 5.07 4.03 -17.15
CA MET A 62 5.38 2.96 -16.21
C MET A 62 6.69 2.32 -16.61
N SER A 63 7.56 2.09 -15.65
CA SER A 63 8.74 1.25 -15.83
C SER A 63 8.34 -0.22 -16.03
N GLU A 64 9.24 -1.03 -16.56
CA GLU A 64 9.03 -2.48 -16.64
C GLU A 64 8.80 -3.08 -15.25
N ASP A 65 9.49 -2.58 -14.23
CA ASP A 65 9.32 -2.99 -12.83
C ASP A 65 7.91 -2.69 -12.31
N ASP A 66 7.33 -1.54 -12.67
CA ASP A 66 5.95 -1.18 -12.28
C ASP A 66 4.92 -2.12 -12.90
N ILE A 67 5.10 -2.42 -14.19
CA ILE A 67 4.23 -3.36 -14.93
C ILE A 67 4.33 -4.75 -14.31
N GLU A 68 5.55 -5.19 -14.00
CA GLU A 68 5.76 -6.49 -13.37
C GLU A 68 5.20 -6.54 -11.95
N PHE A 69 5.28 -5.45 -11.18
CA PHE A 69 4.70 -5.35 -9.85
C PHE A 69 3.17 -5.45 -9.89
N GLU A 70 2.50 -4.68 -10.75
CA GLU A 70 1.03 -4.77 -10.93
C GLU A 70 0.60 -6.18 -11.37
N ARG A 71 1.36 -6.79 -12.30
CA ARG A 71 1.09 -8.15 -12.77
C ARG A 71 1.27 -9.18 -11.65
N PHE A 72 2.35 -9.08 -10.88
CA PHE A 72 2.60 -9.97 -9.74
C PHE A 72 1.45 -9.88 -8.73
N GLN A 73 1.02 -8.67 -8.34
CA GLN A 73 -0.11 -8.49 -7.45
C GLN A 73 -1.39 -9.14 -8.00
N ALA A 74 -1.69 -8.92 -9.29
CA ALA A 74 -2.90 -9.44 -9.92
C ALA A 74 -2.95 -10.98 -9.96
N MET A 75 -1.81 -11.62 -10.20
CA MET A 75 -1.71 -13.09 -10.24
C MET A 75 -1.70 -13.71 -8.84
N SER A 76 -0.92 -13.13 -7.95
CA SER A 76 -0.70 -13.69 -6.61
C SER A 76 -1.95 -13.71 -5.75
N VAL A 77 -2.92 -12.84 -6.01
CA VAL A 77 -4.17 -12.78 -5.26
C VAL A 77 -4.96 -14.11 -5.30
N PHE A 78 -4.78 -14.91 -6.36
CA PHE A 78 -5.46 -16.21 -6.49
C PHE A 78 -4.82 -17.26 -5.60
N THR A 79 -3.49 -17.34 -5.59
CA THR A 79 -2.75 -18.21 -4.68
C THR A 79 -3.01 -17.83 -3.22
N ILE A 80 -3.00 -16.53 -2.92
CA ILE A 80 -3.32 -16.02 -1.58
C ILE A 80 -4.73 -16.41 -1.16
N ARG A 81 -5.72 -16.33 -2.07
CA ARG A 81 -7.08 -16.75 -1.78
C ARG A 81 -7.14 -18.22 -1.38
N GLU A 82 -6.51 -19.10 -2.14
CA GLU A 82 -6.47 -20.53 -1.83
C GLU A 82 -5.82 -20.79 -0.47
N ILE A 83 -4.70 -20.14 -0.17
CA ILE A 83 -4.01 -20.23 1.10
C ILE A 83 -4.91 -19.77 2.26
N LEU A 84 -5.42 -18.54 2.19
CA LEU A 84 -6.17 -17.95 3.31
C LEU A 84 -7.54 -18.61 3.51
N ASP A 85 -8.20 -19.04 2.43
CA ASP A 85 -9.43 -19.82 2.51
C ASP A 85 -9.20 -21.19 3.22
N ALA A 86 -8.07 -21.85 2.96
CA ALA A 86 -7.72 -23.09 3.64
C ALA A 86 -7.52 -22.84 5.15
N TYR A 87 -6.76 -21.80 5.53
CA TYR A 87 -6.57 -21.45 6.93
C TYR A 87 -7.88 -21.02 7.62
N SER A 88 -8.75 -20.25 6.95
CA SER A 88 -10.04 -19.84 7.52
C SER A 88 -10.98 -21.01 7.81
N LYS A 89 -10.80 -22.13 7.10
CA LYS A 89 -11.58 -23.37 7.25
C LYS A 89 -10.87 -24.46 8.06
N ASN A 90 -9.70 -24.14 8.64
CA ASN A 90 -8.85 -25.10 9.36
C ASN A 90 -8.47 -26.32 8.49
N GLN A 91 -8.26 -26.11 7.20
CA GLN A 91 -7.84 -27.14 6.26
C GLN A 91 -6.32 -27.14 6.10
N LYS A 92 -5.77 -28.30 5.70
CA LYS A 92 -4.34 -28.42 5.43
C LYS A 92 -3.96 -27.61 4.20
N GLU A 93 -2.98 -26.74 4.36
CA GLU A 93 -2.44 -25.88 3.33
C GLU A 93 -1.01 -26.35 2.96
N LYS A 94 -0.61 -26.30 1.69
CA LYS A 94 0.67 -26.84 1.22
C LYS A 94 1.54 -25.82 0.48
N ASP A 95 0.97 -24.73 0.00
CA ASP A 95 1.63 -23.86 -0.99
C ASP A 95 2.12 -22.54 -0.40
N MET A 96 1.76 -22.23 0.86
CA MET A 96 2.12 -20.98 1.52
C MET A 96 3.64 -20.72 1.54
N TYR A 97 4.43 -21.70 1.97
CA TYR A 97 5.89 -21.54 2.03
C TYR A 97 6.53 -21.45 0.66
N GLN A 98 5.98 -22.14 -0.34
CA GLN A 98 6.42 -22.00 -1.74
C GLN A 98 6.14 -20.59 -2.25
N PHE A 99 4.96 -20.06 -1.99
CA PHE A 99 4.59 -18.69 -2.34
C PHE A 99 5.48 -17.66 -1.63
N ILE A 100 5.71 -17.81 -0.32
CA ILE A 100 6.57 -16.91 0.46
C ILE A 100 8.00 -16.91 -0.11
N ASN A 101 8.56 -18.06 -0.45
CA ASN A 101 9.87 -18.15 -1.06
C ASN A 101 9.95 -17.38 -2.40
N GLN A 102 8.91 -17.47 -3.24
CA GLN A 102 8.83 -16.70 -4.49
C GLN A 102 8.76 -15.19 -4.21
N LEU A 103 7.94 -14.77 -3.23
CA LEU A 103 7.80 -13.39 -2.82
C LEU A 103 9.12 -12.83 -2.27
N LEU A 104 9.79 -13.54 -1.37
CA LEU A 104 11.07 -13.14 -0.80
C LEU A 104 12.18 -13.08 -1.84
N LYS A 105 12.22 -14.04 -2.77
CA LYS A 105 13.16 -13.99 -3.90
C LYS A 105 12.98 -12.74 -4.75
N LYS A 106 11.76 -12.27 -4.90
CA LYS A 106 11.44 -11.11 -5.73
C LYS A 106 11.60 -9.78 -4.98
N TYR A 107 11.13 -9.68 -3.75
CA TYR A 107 11.07 -8.42 -2.99
C TYR A 107 11.97 -8.38 -1.74
N GLY A 108 12.32 -9.53 -1.17
CA GLY A 108 13.18 -9.63 0.01
C GLY A 108 14.69 -9.46 -0.27
N SER A 109 15.08 -9.21 -1.51
CA SER A 109 16.49 -9.03 -1.91
C SER A 109 16.71 -7.79 -2.79
N LEU A 110 15.73 -6.90 -2.90
CA LEU A 110 15.86 -5.70 -3.72
C LEU A 110 16.81 -4.68 -3.07
N HIS A 111 17.72 -4.14 -3.88
CA HIS A 111 18.69 -3.11 -3.45
C HIS A 111 18.25 -1.69 -3.82
N HIS A 112 17.14 -1.53 -4.55
CA HIS A 112 16.57 -0.25 -4.97
C HIS A 112 15.15 -0.09 -4.43
N LYS A 113 14.66 1.14 -4.40
CA LYS A 113 13.28 1.46 -4.02
C LYS A 113 12.34 1.11 -5.17
N ILE A 114 11.15 0.65 -4.84
CA ILE A 114 10.10 0.40 -5.83
C ILE A 114 8.97 1.42 -5.72
N ASN A 115 8.21 1.60 -6.79
CA ASN A 115 6.93 2.29 -6.76
C ASN A 115 5.89 1.32 -6.20
N PHE A 116 5.49 1.53 -4.94
CA PHE A 116 4.48 0.68 -4.32
C PHE A 116 3.09 1.11 -4.79
N ILE A 117 2.57 0.41 -5.79
CA ILE A 117 1.32 0.74 -6.45
C ILE A 117 0.18 0.00 -5.76
N GLN A 118 -0.81 0.74 -5.22
CA GLN A 118 -2.01 0.14 -4.65
C GLN A 118 -2.84 -0.56 -5.73
N ASN A 119 -3.25 -1.80 -5.44
CA ASN A 119 -4.14 -2.56 -6.30
C ASN A 119 -5.59 -2.11 -6.15
N LEU A 120 -6.39 -2.33 -7.20
CA LEU A 120 -7.83 -2.14 -7.13
C LEU A 120 -8.44 -3.23 -6.24
N ARG A 121 -9.37 -2.86 -5.35
CA ARG A 121 -9.99 -3.78 -4.38
C ARG A 121 -11.50 -3.78 -4.52
N SER A 122 -12.09 -4.96 -4.31
CA SER A 122 -13.52 -5.16 -4.10
C SER A 122 -13.78 -5.56 -2.64
N ASN A 123 -15.02 -5.48 -2.18
CA ASN A 123 -15.40 -5.98 -0.86
C ASN A 123 -15.08 -7.47 -0.66
N GLU A 124 -15.05 -8.24 -1.76
CA GLU A 124 -14.85 -9.69 -1.74
C GLU A 124 -13.37 -10.06 -1.73
N ASP A 125 -12.51 -9.23 -2.32
CA ASP A 125 -11.08 -9.51 -2.45
C ASP A 125 -10.19 -8.64 -1.55
N TYR A 126 -10.79 -7.73 -0.78
CA TYR A 126 -10.06 -6.77 0.06
C TYR A 126 -9.03 -7.46 0.95
N ILE A 127 -9.45 -8.45 1.73
CA ILE A 127 -8.59 -9.14 2.71
C ILE A 127 -7.42 -9.84 2.02
N TYR A 128 -7.66 -10.52 0.91
CA TYR A 128 -6.60 -11.21 0.16
C TYR A 128 -5.56 -10.23 -0.39
N LYS A 129 -6.01 -9.10 -0.94
CA LYS A 129 -5.14 -8.06 -1.48
C LYS A 129 -4.41 -7.28 -0.38
N HIS A 130 -5.09 -7.03 0.74
CA HIS A 130 -4.49 -6.44 1.92
C HIS A 130 -3.38 -7.32 2.48
N SER A 131 -3.65 -8.60 2.71
CA SER A 131 -2.65 -9.55 3.20
C SER A 131 -1.46 -9.68 2.24
N LEU A 132 -1.69 -9.70 0.92
CA LEU A 132 -0.62 -9.72 -0.08
C LEU A 132 0.26 -8.47 0.00
N ASN A 133 -0.35 -7.29 -0.01
CA ASN A 133 0.38 -6.02 0.04
C ASN A 133 1.17 -5.87 1.34
N THR A 134 0.55 -6.21 2.47
CA THR A 134 1.21 -6.22 3.78
C THR A 134 2.40 -7.19 3.78
N ALA A 135 2.26 -8.37 3.19
CA ALA A 135 3.35 -9.34 3.07
C ALA A 135 4.51 -8.84 2.19
N ILE A 136 4.21 -8.16 1.07
CA ILE A 136 5.24 -7.53 0.22
C ILE A 136 5.98 -6.44 0.99
N LEU A 137 5.25 -5.55 1.68
CA LEU A 137 5.87 -4.50 2.51
C LEU A 137 6.73 -5.10 3.63
N CYS A 138 6.26 -6.15 4.30
CA CYS A 138 7.03 -6.85 5.31
C CYS A 138 8.32 -7.46 4.75
N ALA A 139 8.28 -8.03 3.54
CA ALA A 139 9.47 -8.55 2.88
C ALA A 139 10.49 -7.45 2.57
N LEU A 140 10.03 -6.32 2.05
CA LEU A 140 10.87 -5.16 1.76
C LEU A 140 11.51 -4.59 3.05
N ILE A 141 10.70 -4.33 4.07
CA ILE A 141 11.16 -3.75 5.34
C ILE A 141 12.15 -4.69 6.04
N SER A 142 11.82 -5.98 6.15
CA SER A 142 12.70 -6.96 6.82
C SER A 142 14.04 -7.13 6.11
N SER A 143 14.05 -7.02 4.78
CA SER A 143 15.27 -7.01 3.99
C SER A 143 16.13 -5.76 4.26
N ARG A 144 15.52 -4.57 4.30
CA ARG A 144 16.22 -3.31 4.62
C ARG A 144 16.80 -3.29 6.02
N LEU A 145 16.14 -3.94 6.97
CA LEU A 145 16.65 -4.13 8.33
C LEU A 145 17.75 -5.20 8.42
N GLY A 146 18.10 -5.86 7.33
CA GLY A 146 19.14 -6.89 7.28
C GLY A 146 18.79 -8.15 8.07
N LEU A 147 17.50 -8.49 8.20
CA LEU A 147 17.09 -9.68 8.95
C LEU A 147 17.46 -10.96 8.18
N GLU A 148 17.78 -12.02 8.93
CA GLU A 148 18.07 -13.33 8.36
C GLU A 148 16.87 -13.88 7.58
N PHE A 149 17.13 -14.69 6.55
CA PHE A 149 16.11 -15.25 5.67
C PHE A 149 14.99 -15.99 6.43
N LYS A 150 15.35 -16.74 7.47
CA LYS A 150 14.36 -17.43 8.30
C LYS A 150 13.41 -16.44 9.00
N SER A 151 13.94 -15.36 9.55
CA SER A 151 13.14 -14.32 10.18
C SER A 151 12.23 -13.61 9.17
N GLN A 152 12.75 -13.31 7.98
CA GLN A 152 11.94 -12.74 6.89
C GLN A 152 10.79 -13.69 6.50
N LEU A 153 11.04 -14.99 6.40
CA LEU A 153 10.05 -16.00 6.08
C LEU A 153 8.94 -16.03 7.14
N ASP A 154 9.30 -16.07 8.45
CA ASP A 154 8.35 -16.08 9.55
C ASP A 154 7.50 -14.79 9.59
N ILE A 155 8.11 -13.64 9.34
CA ILE A 155 7.42 -12.33 9.29
C ILE A 155 6.43 -12.27 8.13
N VAL A 156 6.85 -12.69 6.92
CA VAL A 156 5.99 -12.69 5.74
C VAL A 156 4.84 -13.69 5.90
N ALA A 157 5.09 -14.86 6.51
CA ALA A 157 4.04 -15.84 6.84
C ALA A 157 3.01 -15.23 7.80
N ALA A 158 3.47 -14.57 8.87
CA ALA A 158 2.58 -13.87 9.79
C ALA A 158 1.80 -12.75 9.09
N ALA A 159 2.45 -11.99 8.19
CA ALA A 159 1.80 -10.94 7.42
C ALA A 159 0.72 -11.48 6.46
N LEU A 160 0.90 -12.67 5.89
CA LEU A 160 -0.17 -13.30 5.10
C LEU A 160 -1.36 -13.69 5.96
N LEU A 161 -1.12 -14.19 7.17
CA LEU A 161 -2.14 -14.82 8.01
C LEU A 161 -2.86 -13.85 8.95
N HIS A 162 -2.32 -12.64 9.19
CA HIS A 162 -2.78 -11.74 10.25
C HIS A 162 -4.27 -11.39 10.18
N ASP A 163 -4.85 -11.32 8.98
CA ASP A 163 -6.23 -10.89 8.75
C ASP A 163 -7.20 -12.02 8.35
N VAL A 164 -6.81 -13.29 8.56
CA VAL A 164 -7.68 -14.46 8.28
C VAL A 164 -8.99 -14.39 9.05
N GLY A 165 -9.00 -13.84 10.27
CA GLY A 165 -10.21 -13.58 11.06
C GLY A 165 -11.26 -12.78 10.30
N GLY A 166 -10.84 -11.84 9.48
CA GLY A 166 -11.71 -11.04 8.63
C GLY A 166 -12.50 -11.85 7.59
N LEU A 167 -11.93 -12.96 7.10
CA LEU A 167 -12.64 -13.88 6.19
C LEU A 167 -13.77 -14.64 6.87
N MET A 168 -13.68 -14.82 8.18
CA MET A 168 -14.68 -15.51 8.98
C MET A 168 -15.86 -14.60 9.35
N ILE A 169 -15.74 -13.28 9.16
CA ILE A 169 -16.81 -12.32 9.41
C ILE A 169 -17.95 -12.56 8.42
N PRO A 170 -19.22 -12.69 8.92
CA PRO A 170 -20.39 -12.86 8.05
C PRO A 170 -20.49 -11.76 6.99
N GLY A 171 -20.82 -12.13 5.75
CA GLY A 171 -20.82 -11.20 4.62
C GLY A 171 -21.77 -10.00 4.77
N ASN A 172 -22.86 -10.17 5.51
CA ASN A 172 -23.78 -9.08 5.84
C ASN A 172 -23.16 -8.03 6.79
N ILE A 173 -22.22 -8.41 7.66
CA ILE A 173 -21.48 -7.50 8.54
C ILE A 173 -20.33 -6.87 7.75
N ARG A 174 -19.55 -7.67 7.02
CA ARG A 174 -18.39 -7.22 6.26
C ARG A 174 -18.70 -6.16 5.19
N ARG A 175 -19.95 -6.09 4.73
CA ARG A 175 -20.41 -5.08 3.75
C ARG A 175 -20.98 -3.81 4.38
N LYS A 176 -21.07 -3.72 5.71
CA LYS A 176 -21.53 -2.52 6.40
C LYS A 176 -20.48 -1.41 6.31
N ARG A 177 -20.95 -0.16 6.30
CA ARG A 177 -20.07 0.99 6.56
C ARG A 177 -19.67 0.99 8.03
N LYS A 178 -18.53 1.58 8.36
CA LYS A 178 -18.08 1.69 9.75
C LYS A 178 -19.13 2.34 10.67
N SER A 179 -19.84 3.35 10.14
CA SER A 179 -20.96 4.02 10.85
C SER A 179 -22.15 3.10 11.14
N ASP A 180 -22.31 2.01 10.41
CA ASP A 180 -23.49 1.13 10.47
C ASP A 180 -23.19 -0.17 11.27
N ILE A 181 -21.95 -0.29 11.78
CA ILE A 181 -21.52 -1.39 12.66
C ILE A 181 -22.15 -1.18 14.03
N THR A 182 -22.86 -2.19 14.53
CA THR A 182 -23.47 -2.20 15.87
C THR A 182 -22.54 -2.88 16.87
N GLU A 183 -22.76 -2.67 18.18
CA GLU A 183 -22.02 -3.39 19.24
C GLU A 183 -22.09 -4.92 19.09
N ASP A 184 -23.20 -5.43 18.58
CA ASP A 184 -23.38 -6.86 18.34
C ASP A 184 -22.54 -7.35 17.17
N ASP A 185 -22.37 -6.48 16.15
CA ASP A 185 -21.46 -6.76 15.04
C ASP A 185 -19.99 -6.71 15.51
N GLU A 186 -19.61 -5.74 16.35
CA GLU A 186 -18.26 -5.65 16.92
C GLU A 186 -17.90 -6.90 17.73
N LYS A 187 -18.83 -7.40 18.56
CA LYS A 187 -18.65 -8.65 19.29
C LYS A 187 -18.42 -9.84 18.35
N LYS A 188 -19.18 -9.92 17.24
CA LYS A 188 -19.02 -10.99 16.24
C LYS A 188 -17.69 -10.88 15.50
N ILE A 189 -17.30 -9.66 15.14
CA ILE A 189 -16.00 -9.38 14.52
C ILE A 189 -14.86 -9.82 15.46
N SER A 190 -14.89 -9.37 16.71
CA SER A 190 -13.91 -9.75 17.74
C SER A 190 -13.84 -11.28 17.91
N GLN A 191 -14.99 -11.96 17.94
CA GLN A 191 -15.04 -13.43 18.04
C GLN A 191 -14.39 -14.12 16.84
N CYS A 192 -14.57 -13.60 15.62
CA CYS A 192 -13.93 -14.15 14.42
C CYS A 192 -12.41 -14.07 14.50
N TYR A 193 -11.85 -12.94 14.90
CA TYR A 193 -10.40 -12.79 15.09
C TYR A 193 -9.87 -13.65 16.24
N GLN A 194 -10.60 -13.72 17.34
CA GLN A 194 -10.23 -14.60 18.46
C GLN A 194 -10.18 -16.07 18.02
N ASN A 195 -11.16 -16.53 17.25
CA ASN A 195 -11.21 -17.90 16.74
C ASN A 195 -10.03 -18.20 15.81
N SER A 196 -9.70 -17.27 14.89
CA SER A 196 -8.55 -17.43 14.00
C SER A 196 -7.23 -17.52 14.80
N TYR A 197 -7.07 -16.66 15.80
CA TYR A 197 -5.89 -16.70 16.68
C TYR A 197 -5.75 -18.03 17.42
N MET A 198 -6.84 -18.56 17.98
CA MET A 198 -6.82 -19.86 18.66
C MET A 198 -6.46 -20.99 17.70
N ALA A 199 -7.01 -20.96 16.47
CA ALA A 199 -6.66 -21.93 15.43
C ALA A 199 -5.16 -21.87 15.07
N PHE A 200 -4.56 -20.69 14.96
CA PHE A 200 -3.11 -20.55 14.72
C PHE A 200 -2.26 -21.04 15.88
N LYS A 201 -2.68 -20.78 17.12
CA LYS A 201 -1.97 -21.24 18.31
C LYS A 201 -1.86 -22.77 18.34
N ASP A 202 -2.92 -23.46 17.95
CA ASP A 202 -3.00 -24.93 17.97
C ASP A 202 -2.43 -25.55 16.68
N ASN A 203 -2.19 -24.77 15.63
CA ASN A 203 -1.67 -25.27 14.35
C ASN A 203 -0.21 -25.72 14.48
N THR A 204 0.07 -27.00 14.17
CA THR A 204 1.41 -27.62 14.29
C THR A 204 2.32 -27.28 13.10
N ASP A 205 1.79 -26.83 11.98
CA ASP A 205 2.55 -26.52 10.76
C ASP A 205 3.17 -25.10 10.80
N LEU A 206 2.72 -24.25 11.75
CA LEU A 206 3.28 -22.92 11.96
C LEU A 206 4.43 -22.93 12.98
N SER A 207 5.52 -22.25 12.65
CA SER A 207 6.67 -22.12 13.55
C SER A 207 6.29 -21.35 14.84
N PRO A 208 7.02 -21.58 15.96
CA PRO A 208 6.82 -20.81 17.18
C PRO A 208 6.98 -19.28 16.96
N ASP A 209 7.86 -18.88 16.06
CA ASP A 209 8.11 -17.47 15.77
C ASP A 209 6.94 -16.84 15.01
N ILE A 210 6.34 -17.53 14.02
CA ILE A 210 5.10 -17.08 13.36
C ILE A 210 3.99 -16.88 14.39
N LYS A 211 3.77 -17.85 15.28
CA LYS A 211 2.75 -17.76 16.32
C LYS A 211 2.98 -16.59 17.28
N ARG A 212 4.25 -16.35 17.64
CA ARG A 212 4.64 -15.22 18.50
C ARG A 212 4.37 -13.88 17.83
N ILE A 213 4.71 -13.75 16.53
CA ILE A 213 4.44 -12.54 15.75
C ILE A 213 2.94 -12.29 15.63
N LEU A 214 2.16 -13.30 15.25
CA LEU A 214 0.69 -13.21 15.17
C LEU A 214 0.06 -12.81 16.50
N SER A 215 0.51 -13.42 17.61
CA SER A 215 0.02 -13.10 18.95
C SER A 215 0.29 -11.64 19.34
N ALA A 216 1.52 -11.16 19.10
CA ALA A 216 1.89 -9.79 19.38
C ALA A 216 1.17 -8.79 18.47
N SER A 217 0.97 -9.15 17.19
CA SER A 217 0.29 -8.30 16.22
C SER A 217 -1.19 -8.13 16.51
N ILE A 218 -1.89 -9.20 16.93
CA ILE A 218 -3.31 -9.11 17.24
C ILE A 218 -3.58 -8.16 18.41
N ALA A 219 -2.66 -8.11 19.38
CA ALA A 219 -2.74 -7.22 20.52
C ALA A 219 -2.66 -5.73 20.12
N VAL A 220 -1.96 -5.45 19.03
CA VAL A 220 -1.74 -4.09 18.53
C VAL A 220 -2.77 -3.69 17.48
N LEU A 221 -3.08 -4.60 16.56
CA LEU A 221 -4.00 -4.33 15.44
C LEU A 221 -5.47 -4.41 15.84
N HIS A 222 -5.77 -5.21 16.85
CA HIS A 222 -7.13 -5.46 17.33
C HIS A 222 -7.19 -5.42 18.88
N PRO A 223 -6.97 -4.25 19.50
CA PRO A 223 -6.87 -4.12 20.96
C PRO A 223 -8.15 -4.55 21.71
N ASP A 224 -9.29 -4.51 21.05
CA ASP A 224 -10.59 -4.87 21.63
C ASP A 224 -10.82 -6.40 21.71
N ILE A 225 -9.87 -7.20 21.20
CA ILE A 225 -9.98 -8.66 21.27
C ILE A 225 -9.47 -9.14 22.63
N PRO A 226 -10.26 -9.91 23.41
CA PRO A 226 -9.84 -10.38 24.74
C PRO A 226 -8.52 -11.17 24.77
N ALA A 227 -8.20 -11.90 23.70
CA ALA A 227 -6.93 -12.62 23.56
C ALA A 227 -5.71 -11.70 23.48
N ALA A 228 -5.91 -10.41 23.15
CA ALA A 228 -4.89 -9.38 23.03
C ALA A 228 -4.47 -8.76 24.37
N SER A 229 -5.19 -9.03 25.45
CA SER A 229 -4.98 -8.40 26.77
C SER A 229 -3.72 -8.84 27.52
N ALA A 230 -3.02 -9.87 27.06
CA ALA A 230 -1.75 -10.27 27.63
C ALA A 230 -0.62 -9.34 27.16
N LYS A 231 0.08 -8.68 28.10
CA LYS A 231 1.31 -7.93 27.79
C LYS A 231 2.35 -8.89 27.20
N MET A 232 2.43 -8.93 25.88
CA MET A 232 3.46 -9.69 25.18
C MET A 232 4.71 -8.81 24.99
N PRO A 233 5.91 -9.40 25.08
CA PRO A 233 7.13 -8.67 24.72
C PRO A 233 7.04 -8.20 23.28
N THR A 234 7.51 -6.98 23.02
CA THR A 234 7.63 -6.42 21.66
C THR A 234 8.52 -7.33 20.82
N VAL A 235 8.05 -7.72 19.65
CA VAL A 235 8.76 -8.56 18.70
C VAL A 235 8.92 -7.76 17.41
N ILE A 236 10.16 -7.68 16.91
CA ILE A 236 10.46 -6.90 15.70
C ILE A 236 9.54 -7.25 14.52
N GLY A 237 9.18 -8.53 14.37
CA GLY A 237 8.24 -8.97 13.32
C GLY A 237 6.85 -8.37 13.47
N ALA A 238 6.37 -8.13 14.70
CA ALA A 238 5.10 -7.48 14.95
C ALA A 238 5.15 -5.98 14.67
N GLU A 239 6.28 -5.30 14.98
CA GLU A 239 6.49 -3.90 14.63
C GLU A 239 6.55 -3.70 13.11
N ILE A 240 7.24 -4.60 12.38
CA ILE A 240 7.27 -4.58 10.92
C ILE A 240 5.86 -4.76 10.36
N LEU A 241 5.12 -5.74 10.85
CA LEU A 241 3.74 -6.00 10.42
C LEU A 241 2.82 -4.80 10.72
N LYS A 242 2.97 -4.17 11.90
CA LYS A 242 2.20 -2.98 12.30
C LYS A 242 2.41 -1.81 11.32
N VAL A 243 3.65 -1.50 10.97
CA VAL A 243 3.97 -0.42 10.03
C VAL A 243 3.42 -0.74 8.64
N ALA A 244 3.66 -1.95 8.13
CA ALA A 244 3.19 -2.41 6.83
C ALA A 244 1.65 -2.40 6.73
N TYR A 245 0.98 -2.92 7.76
CA TYR A 245 -0.47 -2.92 7.88
C TYR A 245 -1.05 -1.51 7.82
N ASN A 246 -0.53 -0.60 8.66
CA ASN A 246 -1.06 0.77 8.72
C ASN A 246 -0.81 1.53 7.43
N PHE A 247 0.37 1.40 6.81
CA PHE A 247 0.65 2.06 5.53
C PHE A 247 -0.30 1.57 4.44
N ASP A 248 -0.46 0.24 4.26
CA ASP A 248 -1.40 -0.29 3.27
C ASP A 248 -2.84 0.11 3.59
N ASN A 249 -3.23 0.03 4.85
CA ASN A 249 -4.58 0.36 5.30
C ASN A 249 -4.95 1.84 5.09
N MET A 250 -4.01 2.76 5.25
CA MET A 250 -4.21 4.20 5.01
C MET A 250 -4.25 4.54 3.51
N THR A 251 -3.42 3.90 2.70
CA THR A 251 -3.27 4.24 1.27
C THR A 251 -4.16 3.42 0.35
N ALA A 252 -4.76 2.34 0.85
CA ALA A 252 -5.66 1.50 0.08
C ALA A 252 -7.10 2.05 0.08
N MET A 253 -7.79 1.81 -1.04
CA MET A 253 -9.21 2.07 -1.11
C MET A 253 -10.02 1.11 -0.25
N LYS A 254 -10.94 1.68 0.52
CA LYS A 254 -11.93 0.97 1.34
C LYS A 254 -13.34 1.38 0.97
N PHE A 255 -14.27 0.50 1.29
CA PHE A 255 -15.69 0.83 1.14
C PHE A 255 -16.08 1.95 2.12
N GLY A 256 -16.45 3.10 1.57
CA GLY A 256 -16.93 4.25 2.35
C GLY A 256 -15.87 5.26 2.79
N ASP A 257 -14.57 4.94 2.68
CA ASP A 257 -13.48 5.83 3.06
C ASP A 257 -12.63 6.21 1.84
N GLU A 258 -12.17 7.46 1.77
CA GLU A 258 -11.18 7.88 0.79
C GLU A 258 -9.77 7.49 1.28
N PRO A 259 -8.91 6.94 0.39
CA PRO A 259 -7.54 6.64 0.76
C PRO A 259 -6.74 7.92 1.00
N LEU A 260 -5.83 7.87 1.95
CA LEU A 260 -4.81 8.90 2.10
C LEU A 260 -3.81 8.81 0.94
N SER A 261 -3.14 9.91 0.64
CA SER A 261 -1.95 9.86 -0.20
C SER A 261 -0.79 9.19 0.55
N GLU A 262 0.18 8.69 -0.19
CA GLU A 262 1.40 8.10 0.37
C GLU A 262 2.14 9.11 1.27
N ILE A 263 2.13 10.40 0.91
CA ILE A 263 2.72 11.48 1.73
C ILE A 263 1.99 11.62 3.06
N ALA A 264 0.66 11.66 3.03
CA ALA A 264 -0.15 11.80 4.24
C ALA A 264 0.04 10.57 5.16
N ALA A 265 0.11 9.37 4.59
CA ALA A 265 0.38 8.14 5.34
C ALA A 265 1.78 8.14 5.96
N VAL A 266 2.82 8.53 5.20
CA VAL A 266 4.20 8.65 5.71
C VAL A 266 4.28 9.69 6.83
N ARG A 267 3.66 10.84 6.65
CA ARG A 267 3.62 11.88 7.68
C ARG A 267 2.99 11.36 8.97
N TYR A 268 1.86 10.65 8.85
CA TYR A 268 1.22 10.03 10.00
C TYR A 268 2.18 9.09 10.75
N LEU A 269 2.87 8.20 10.03
CA LEU A 269 3.81 7.26 10.65
C LEU A 269 4.98 7.98 11.33
N LEU A 270 5.49 9.08 10.76
CA LEU A 270 6.59 9.86 11.32
C LEU A 270 6.19 10.73 12.51
N GLU A 271 4.94 11.18 12.56
CA GLU A 271 4.41 12.01 13.66
C GLU A 271 4.03 11.17 14.89
N HIS A 272 3.72 9.89 14.73
CA HIS A 272 3.31 8.98 15.80
C HIS A 272 4.46 8.08 16.28
N VAL A 273 5.57 8.71 16.66
CA VAL A 273 6.80 8.01 17.10
C VAL A 273 6.63 7.17 18.37
N ASP A 274 5.60 7.43 19.16
CA ASP A 274 5.26 6.64 20.35
C ASP A 274 4.55 5.32 19.98
N GLU A 275 3.99 5.26 18.79
CA GLU A 275 3.26 4.10 18.28
C GLU A 275 4.11 3.24 17.34
N PHE A 276 4.98 3.86 16.52
CA PHE A 276 5.71 3.18 15.46
C PHE A 276 7.22 3.21 15.72
N ASP A 277 7.87 2.04 15.62
CA ASP A 277 9.32 1.95 15.70
C ASP A 277 9.97 2.73 14.55
N LYS A 278 10.77 3.75 14.90
CA LYS A 278 11.40 4.63 13.92
C LYS A 278 12.27 3.88 12.91
N LYS A 279 13.01 2.86 13.34
CA LYS A 279 13.88 2.08 12.43
C LYS A 279 13.06 1.31 11.40
N VAL A 280 11.88 0.83 11.79
CA VAL A 280 10.96 0.13 10.90
C VAL A 280 10.33 1.11 9.91
N VAL A 281 9.94 2.30 10.35
CA VAL A 281 9.44 3.37 9.46
C VAL A 281 10.53 3.80 8.49
N ASP A 282 11.75 4.05 8.95
CA ASP A 282 12.89 4.41 8.10
C ASP A 282 13.14 3.31 7.03
N ALA A 283 13.09 2.03 7.42
CA ALA A 283 13.24 0.91 6.50
C ALA A 283 12.10 0.82 5.45
N LEU A 284 10.87 1.19 5.81
CA LEU A 284 9.78 1.35 4.84
C LEU A 284 10.12 2.46 3.82
N LEU A 285 10.56 3.63 4.30
CA LEU A 285 10.91 4.78 3.45
C LEU A 285 12.12 4.49 2.54
N ASP A 286 13.02 3.62 2.98
CA ASP A 286 14.14 3.14 2.17
C ASP A 286 13.74 2.06 1.15
N SER A 287 12.54 1.52 1.26
CA SER A 287 12.06 0.44 0.40
C SER A 287 11.17 0.93 -0.75
N ILE A 288 10.46 2.04 -0.57
CA ILE A 288 9.47 2.53 -1.54
C ILE A 288 9.73 3.99 -1.92
N ASN A 289 9.38 4.31 -3.16
CA ASN A 289 9.40 5.67 -3.67
C ASN A 289 8.14 6.43 -3.19
N ILE A 290 8.32 7.55 -2.52
CA ILE A 290 7.22 8.42 -2.08
C ILE A 290 7.14 9.66 -2.97
N LEU A 291 8.25 10.38 -3.15
CA LEU A 291 8.36 11.60 -3.96
C LEU A 291 9.42 11.39 -5.03
N SER A 292 9.06 10.63 -6.06
CA SER A 292 9.95 10.40 -7.20
C SER A 292 10.09 11.66 -8.07
N PRO A 293 11.21 11.83 -8.76
CA PRO A 293 11.36 12.86 -9.79
C PRO A 293 10.22 12.79 -10.81
N GLY A 294 9.67 13.95 -11.16
CA GLY A 294 8.52 14.07 -12.07
C GLY A 294 7.15 14.10 -11.38
N VAL A 295 7.08 13.88 -10.06
CA VAL A 295 5.84 14.02 -9.29
C VAL A 295 5.51 15.49 -9.07
N CYS A 296 4.30 15.91 -9.40
CA CYS A 296 3.79 17.25 -9.11
C CYS A 296 3.22 17.32 -7.70
N VAL A 297 3.57 18.39 -6.98
CA VAL A 297 3.17 18.61 -5.58
C VAL A 297 2.50 19.95 -5.37
N GLU A 298 1.59 20.01 -4.41
CA GLU A 298 1.01 21.23 -3.86
C GLU A 298 1.73 21.55 -2.53
N PHE A 299 2.10 22.82 -2.35
CA PHE A 299 2.69 23.29 -1.11
C PHE A 299 1.64 23.85 -0.15
N THR A 300 2.01 23.96 1.12
CA THR A 300 1.13 24.51 2.18
C THR A 300 0.70 25.95 1.95
N ASN A 301 1.49 26.72 1.19
CA ASN A 301 1.18 28.09 0.78
C ASN A 301 0.28 28.18 -0.46
N GLY A 302 -0.16 27.04 -1.03
CA GLY A 302 -1.00 26.95 -2.22
C GLY A 302 -0.22 27.01 -3.54
N ASP A 303 1.08 27.28 -3.52
CA ASP A 303 1.93 27.18 -4.72
C ASP A 303 2.07 25.71 -5.15
N LYS A 304 2.55 25.48 -6.36
CA LYS A 304 2.70 24.17 -6.97
C LYS A 304 4.12 23.99 -7.51
N GLY A 305 4.56 22.76 -7.59
CA GLY A 305 5.88 22.46 -8.12
C GLY A 305 6.05 21.04 -8.61
N LEU A 306 7.22 20.76 -9.15
CA LEU A 306 7.63 19.46 -9.65
C LEU A 306 8.82 18.97 -8.84
N VAL A 307 8.77 17.74 -8.36
CA VAL A 307 9.93 17.07 -7.75
C VAL A 307 10.98 16.84 -8.82
N VAL A 308 12.17 17.38 -8.61
CA VAL A 308 13.32 17.24 -9.54
C VAL A 308 14.25 16.13 -9.09
N THR A 309 14.51 16.06 -7.79
CA THR A 309 15.38 15.03 -7.19
C THR A 309 14.88 14.73 -5.78
N ALA A 310 14.89 13.46 -5.40
CA ALA A 310 14.60 13.04 -4.03
C ALA A 310 15.71 13.54 -3.06
N ASN A 311 15.38 13.60 -1.78
CA ASN A 311 16.33 13.84 -0.73
C ASN A 311 16.47 12.55 0.10
N ASP A 312 17.64 11.94 0.05
CA ASP A 312 17.88 10.66 0.73
C ASP A 312 17.86 10.80 2.26
N SER A 313 18.12 12.00 2.79
CA SER A 313 18.10 12.27 4.23
C SER A 313 16.69 12.52 4.78
N ASN A 314 15.78 13.05 3.96
CA ASN A 314 14.39 13.28 4.31
C ASN A 314 13.50 13.21 3.07
N VAL A 315 12.74 12.13 2.97
CA VAL A 315 11.88 11.85 1.81
C VAL A 315 10.80 12.90 1.57
N LEU A 316 10.41 13.67 2.61
CA LEU A 316 9.41 14.74 2.51
C LEU A 316 9.98 16.10 2.12
N GLU A 317 11.30 16.22 1.99
CA GLU A 317 12.03 17.46 1.71
C GLU A 317 12.89 17.37 0.42
N PRO A 318 12.31 16.98 -0.74
CA PRO A 318 13.05 16.86 -1.99
C PRO A 318 13.50 18.22 -2.55
N PHE A 319 14.25 18.19 -3.65
CA PHE A 319 14.45 19.34 -4.49
C PHE A 319 13.25 19.50 -5.44
N VAL A 320 12.68 20.72 -5.48
CA VAL A 320 11.47 21.00 -6.26
C VAL A 320 11.66 22.21 -7.15
N LEU A 321 11.12 22.13 -8.36
CA LEU A 321 10.98 23.26 -9.28
C LEU A 321 9.63 23.92 -9.02
N SER A 322 9.63 25.15 -8.51
CA SER A 322 8.40 25.92 -8.31
C SER A 322 7.82 26.41 -9.63
N PHE A 323 6.52 26.19 -9.86
CA PHE A 323 5.81 26.69 -11.04
C PHE A 323 5.53 28.19 -10.98
N LYS A 324 5.63 28.81 -9.81
CA LYS A 324 5.35 30.24 -9.63
C LYS A 324 6.43 31.13 -10.22
N ASP A 325 7.70 30.75 -10.04
CA ASP A 325 8.85 31.57 -10.39
C ASP A 325 9.92 30.83 -11.18
N ASN A 326 9.68 29.55 -11.53
CA ASN A 326 10.60 28.66 -12.23
C ASN A 326 11.98 28.53 -11.55
N LYS A 327 11.99 28.58 -10.21
CA LYS A 327 13.22 28.38 -9.41
C LYS A 327 13.25 27.02 -8.78
N LEU A 328 14.48 26.52 -8.62
CA LEU A 328 14.74 25.29 -7.88
C LEU A 328 14.89 25.62 -6.40
N TYR A 329 14.17 24.90 -5.56
CA TYR A 329 14.22 24.99 -4.10
C TYR A 329 14.63 23.65 -3.48
N ASN A 330 15.59 23.72 -2.57
CA ASN A 330 15.88 22.58 -1.68
C ASN A 330 14.97 22.68 -0.45
N LEU A 331 13.99 21.79 -0.32
CA LEU A 331 13.06 21.81 0.82
C LEU A 331 13.75 21.37 2.13
N GLY A 332 14.93 20.75 2.07
CA GLY A 332 15.77 20.47 3.24
C GLY A 332 16.49 21.69 3.80
N ASP A 333 16.50 22.84 3.08
CA ASP A 333 17.02 24.09 3.62
C ASP A 333 16.03 24.68 4.62
N SER A 334 16.47 24.91 5.84
CA SER A 334 15.63 25.43 6.94
C SER A 334 15.00 26.80 6.64
N ALA A 335 15.60 27.62 5.78
CA ALA A 335 15.03 28.90 5.36
C ALA A 335 13.87 28.69 4.38
N VAL A 336 13.97 27.70 3.48
CA VAL A 336 12.94 27.32 2.52
C VAL A 336 11.82 26.58 3.22
N ALA A 337 12.14 25.61 4.07
CA ALA A 337 11.19 24.75 4.78
C ALA A 337 10.17 25.54 5.64
N ARG A 338 10.53 26.73 6.14
CA ARG A 338 9.62 27.60 6.91
C ARG A 338 8.46 28.16 6.08
N SER A 339 8.65 28.33 4.78
CA SER A 339 7.68 28.97 3.87
C SER A 339 7.11 28.06 2.81
N MET A 340 7.75 26.90 2.60
CA MET A 340 7.39 25.99 1.52
C MET A 340 7.54 24.55 2.00
N GLN A 341 6.42 23.92 2.34
CA GLN A 341 6.36 22.50 2.69
C GLN A 341 5.40 21.80 1.73
N ILE A 342 5.69 20.57 1.38
CA ILE A 342 4.76 19.77 0.57
C ILE A 342 3.52 19.49 1.40
N LYS A 343 2.36 19.91 0.89
CA LYS A 343 1.07 19.59 1.46
C LYS A 343 0.65 18.20 1.04
N ASP A 344 0.63 17.96 -0.29
CA ASP A 344 0.24 16.68 -0.88
C ASP A 344 0.71 16.55 -2.34
N ILE A 345 0.59 15.36 -2.90
CA ILE A 345 0.72 15.11 -4.34
C ILE A 345 -0.47 15.72 -5.05
N MET A 346 -0.21 16.39 -6.16
CA MET A 346 -1.28 16.92 -6.99
C MET A 346 -2.07 15.77 -7.63
N LYS A 347 -3.35 15.72 -7.34
CA LYS A 347 -4.28 14.75 -7.96
C LYS A 347 -4.55 15.05 -9.43
N THR A 348 -4.37 16.33 -9.84
CA THR A 348 -4.58 16.81 -11.20
C THR A 348 -3.45 17.78 -11.58
N MET A 349 -2.93 17.69 -12.81
CA MET A 349 -2.03 18.73 -13.33
C MET A 349 -2.81 19.98 -13.73
N ASP A 350 -2.29 21.11 -13.31
CA ASP A 350 -2.73 22.41 -13.85
C ASP A 350 -2.14 22.59 -15.24
N ASN A 351 -2.97 22.50 -16.27
CA ASN A 351 -2.56 22.62 -17.68
C ASN A 351 -1.93 23.95 -18.06
N ARG A 352 -1.96 24.95 -17.17
CA ARG A 352 -1.34 26.25 -17.39
C ARG A 352 0.18 26.18 -17.23
N HIS A 353 0.72 25.10 -16.67
CA HIS A 353 2.15 24.92 -16.48
C HIS A 353 2.71 23.86 -17.42
N VAL A 354 3.48 24.31 -18.39
CA VAL A 354 4.25 23.43 -19.28
C VAL A 354 5.64 23.29 -18.70
N VAL A 355 6.02 22.07 -18.36
CA VAL A 355 7.37 21.79 -17.88
C VAL A 355 8.27 21.54 -19.09
N ASP A 356 9.30 22.37 -19.23
CA ASP A 356 10.34 22.19 -20.24
C ASP A 356 11.27 21.04 -19.81
N SER A 357 11.22 19.93 -20.56
CA SER A 357 12.02 18.73 -20.30
C SER A 357 13.53 18.98 -20.41
N ASP A 358 13.95 19.94 -21.23
CA ASP A 358 15.37 20.26 -21.39
C ASP A 358 15.88 21.14 -20.24
N LEU A 359 15.04 22.02 -19.73
CA LEU A 359 15.30 22.77 -18.50
C LEU A 359 15.43 21.79 -17.30
N LEU A 360 14.55 20.79 -17.21
CA LEU A 360 14.58 19.78 -16.17
C LEU A 360 15.90 18.99 -16.18
N LYS A 361 16.40 18.60 -17.37
CA LYS A 361 17.69 17.91 -17.54
C LYS A 361 18.87 18.78 -17.12
N GLN A 362 18.81 20.11 -17.37
CA GLN A 362 19.86 21.03 -16.91
C GLN A 362 19.95 21.12 -15.39
N TYR A 363 18.82 21.07 -14.68
CA TYR A 363 18.79 21.10 -13.21
C TYR A 363 19.25 19.78 -12.61
N THR A 364 18.79 18.63 -13.11
CA THR A 364 19.25 17.31 -12.67
C THR A 364 20.75 17.12 -12.91
N GLY A 365 21.28 17.56 -14.03
CA GLY A 365 22.72 17.53 -14.31
C GLY A 365 23.56 18.42 -13.39
N LYS A 366 23.03 19.54 -12.90
CA LYS A 366 23.73 20.42 -11.92
C LYS A 366 23.74 19.85 -10.51
N ILE A 367 22.68 19.17 -10.09
CA ILE A 367 22.59 18.55 -8.74
C ILE A 367 23.59 17.40 -8.62
N ILE A 368 23.75 16.58 -9.65
CA ILE A 368 24.72 15.46 -9.67
C ILE A 368 26.17 15.98 -9.59
N ASN A 369 26.46 17.19 -10.05
CA ASN A 369 27.78 17.79 -10.01
C ASN A 369 28.07 18.61 -8.74
N MET A 370 27.12 18.74 -7.82
CA MET A 370 27.25 19.47 -6.54
C MET A 370 27.31 18.52 -5.31
N GLY A 371 27.21 17.22 -5.46
CA GLY A 371 27.43 16.14 -4.48
C GLY A 371 28.73 15.47 -4.78
#